data_5adb8d92422ddfc7f827f0a3d9b4aaad
#
_entry.id   5adb8d92422ddfc7f827f0a3d9b4aaad
#
_cell.length_a   1.000
_cell.length_b   1.000
_cell.length_c   1.000
_cell.angle_alpha   90.00
_cell.angle_beta   90.00
_cell.angle_gamma   90.00
#
_symmetry.space_group_name_H-M   'P 1'
#
loop_
_entity.id
_entity.type
_entity.pdbx_description
1 polymer ?
#
loop_
_entity_poly.entity_id
_entity_poly.type
_entity_poly.pdbx_seq_one_letter_code
_entity_poly.pdbx_strand_id
1 'polypeptide(L)'
;MLAEAERRGKRSLRTEPRARAARYDRRTGRVHVDLTNGCTFAFPARDAQGLERASDAELAQVEILGLGLGLHWERLDVDLSVPDLLAGMFGTKAYMDRQRAARAGATTSTAKAAAARRNGAKGGRPRKATAARTG
;
A
#
# COMPACT_ATOMS: atom_id res chain seq x y z
N MET A 1 -35.37 1.41 -5.77
CA MET A 1 -33.96 1.21 -6.05
C MET A 1 -33.15 2.49 -5.99
N LEU A 2 -33.58 3.54 -6.69
CA LEU A 2 -32.87 4.84 -6.64
C LEU A 2 -32.87 5.43 -5.23
N ALA A 3 -34.00 5.35 -4.52
CA ALA A 3 -34.10 5.90 -3.17
C ALA A 3 -33.16 5.21 -2.19
N GLU A 4 -32.93 3.90 -2.36
CA GLU A 4 -31.99 3.16 -1.52
C GLU A 4 -30.55 3.57 -1.80
N ALA A 5 -30.21 3.73 -3.10
CA ALA A 5 -28.88 4.17 -3.48
C ALA A 5 -28.58 5.57 -2.95
N GLU A 6 -29.55 6.47 -3.03
CA GLU A 6 -29.42 7.81 -2.50
C GLU A 6 -29.25 7.82 -0.99
N ARG A 7 -30.01 6.99 -0.27
CA ARG A 7 -29.90 6.90 1.18
C ARG A 7 -28.53 6.35 1.59
N ARG A 8 -28.03 5.36 0.87
CA ARG A 8 -26.69 4.83 1.15
C ARG A 8 -25.62 5.87 0.89
N GLY A 9 -25.74 6.62 -0.21
CA GLY A 9 -24.81 7.68 -0.52
C GLY A 9 -24.80 8.76 0.54
N LYS A 10 -25.97 9.19 1.00
CA LYS A 10 -26.07 10.20 2.05
C LYS A 10 -25.51 9.71 3.37
N ARG A 11 -25.74 8.44 3.70
CA ARG A 11 -25.19 7.84 4.91
C ARG A 11 -23.67 7.80 4.84
N SER A 12 -23.14 7.37 3.71
CA SER A 12 -21.69 7.33 3.47
C SER A 12 -21.06 8.70 3.66
N LEU A 13 -21.67 9.73 3.10
CA LEU A 13 -21.18 11.10 3.23
C LEU A 13 -21.17 11.60 4.68
N ARG A 14 -22.06 11.09 5.52
CA ARG A 14 -22.15 11.53 6.91
C ARG A 14 -21.25 10.72 7.84
N THR A 15 -21.05 9.44 7.55
CA THR A 15 -20.37 8.54 8.47
C THR A 15 -18.94 8.23 8.09
N GLU A 16 -18.62 8.26 6.80
CA GLU A 16 -17.28 7.92 6.35
C GLU A 16 -16.37 9.15 6.42
N PRO A 17 -15.09 8.96 6.79
CA PRO A 17 -14.12 10.05 6.79
C PRO A 17 -13.94 10.58 5.37
N ARG A 18 -13.87 11.90 5.24
CA ARG A 18 -13.71 12.56 3.95
C ARG A 18 -12.47 13.44 3.97
N ALA A 19 -11.84 13.54 2.81
CA ALA A 19 -10.68 14.41 2.66
C ALA A 19 -11.14 15.87 2.51
N ARG A 20 -10.49 16.76 3.24
CA ARG A 20 -10.65 18.20 3.10
C ARG A 20 -9.54 18.76 2.23
N ALA A 21 -8.34 18.19 2.32
CA ALA A 21 -7.17 18.60 1.56
C ALA A 21 -6.23 17.41 1.39
N ALA A 22 -5.45 17.44 0.33
CA ALA A 22 -4.44 16.40 0.10
C ALA A 22 -3.21 17.05 -0.53
N ARG A 23 -2.03 16.55 -0.17
CA ARG A 23 -0.78 17.03 -0.73
C ARG A 23 0.27 15.93 -0.71
N TYR A 24 1.21 16.00 -1.63
CA TYR A 24 2.33 15.08 -1.68
C TYR A 24 3.57 15.76 -1.10
N ASP A 25 4.24 15.06 -0.18
CA ASP A 25 5.50 15.52 0.41
C ASP A 25 6.64 14.74 -0.24
N ARG A 26 7.39 15.41 -1.12
CA ARG A 26 8.47 14.74 -1.86
C ARG A 26 9.64 14.37 -0.97
N ARG A 27 9.80 15.03 0.18
CA ARG A 27 10.89 14.70 1.11
C ARG A 27 10.69 13.33 1.74
N THR A 28 9.45 12.99 2.06
CA THR A 28 9.12 11.74 2.71
C THR A 28 8.53 10.71 1.77
N GLY A 29 8.12 11.12 0.56
CA GLY A 29 7.43 10.25 -0.38
C GLY A 29 6.02 9.91 0.03
N ARG A 30 5.40 10.71 0.89
CA ARG A 30 4.08 10.42 1.44
C ARG A 30 3.03 11.39 0.95
N VAL A 31 1.82 10.88 0.77
CA VAL A 31 0.65 11.71 0.55
C VAL A 31 0.00 11.98 1.91
N HIS A 32 -0.24 13.24 2.21
CA HIS A 32 -0.90 13.68 3.43
C HIS A 32 -2.33 14.06 3.10
N VAL A 33 -3.27 13.52 3.84
CA VAL A 33 -4.70 13.78 3.63
C VAL A 33 -5.27 14.35 4.92
N ASP A 34 -5.72 15.60 4.84
CA ASP A 34 -6.41 16.23 5.96
C ASP A 34 -7.88 15.85 5.88
N LEU A 35 -8.41 15.31 6.96
CA LEU A 35 -9.78 14.83 7.01
C LEU A 35 -10.71 15.88 7.61
N THR A 36 -11.98 15.77 7.27
CA THR A 36 -12.99 16.72 7.75
C THR A 36 -13.19 16.66 9.27
N ASN A 37 -12.72 15.60 9.92
CA ASN A 37 -12.83 15.46 11.38
C ASN A 37 -11.62 16.04 12.13
N GLY A 38 -10.71 16.71 11.43
CA GLY A 38 -9.53 17.31 12.04
C GLY A 38 -8.30 16.42 12.10
N CYS A 39 -8.43 15.17 11.74
CA CYS A 39 -7.28 14.25 11.69
C CYS A 39 -6.52 14.39 10.38
N THR A 40 -5.25 14.03 10.41
CA THR A 40 -4.44 13.93 9.20
C THR A 40 -3.95 12.50 9.04
N PHE A 41 -4.11 11.96 7.86
CA PHE A 41 -3.65 10.62 7.50
C PHE A 41 -2.55 10.75 6.46
N ALA A 42 -1.49 9.95 6.58
CA ALA A 42 -0.41 9.96 5.61
C ALA A 42 -0.05 8.53 5.23
N PHE A 43 0.30 8.33 3.96
CA PHE A 43 0.69 7.01 3.48
C PHE A 43 1.80 7.14 2.45
N PRO A 44 2.68 6.11 2.32
CA PRO A 44 3.69 6.11 1.25
C PRO A 44 2.99 6.07 -0.10
N ALA A 45 3.20 7.09 -0.92
CA ALA A 45 2.47 7.20 -2.19
C ALA A 45 2.66 5.99 -3.10
N ARG A 46 3.89 5.50 -3.17
CA ARG A 46 4.23 4.43 -4.10
C ARG A 46 3.82 3.04 -3.62
N ASP A 47 3.24 2.94 -2.43
CA ASP A 47 2.59 1.71 -1.97
C ASP A 47 1.20 1.53 -2.56
N ALA A 48 0.61 2.58 -3.12
CA ALA A 48 -0.72 2.53 -3.70
C ALA A 48 -0.68 2.04 -5.14
N GLN A 49 -1.68 1.25 -5.50
CA GLN A 49 -1.77 0.68 -6.85
C GLN A 49 -1.89 1.78 -7.89
N GLY A 50 -1.05 1.70 -8.90
CA GLY A 50 -1.01 2.68 -9.99
C GLY A 50 -0.02 3.80 -9.74
N LEU A 51 0.50 3.96 -8.53
CA LEU A 51 1.45 5.01 -8.18
C LEU A 51 2.87 4.50 -7.97
N GLU A 52 3.10 3.22 -8.19
CA GLU A 52 4.38 2.58 -7.84
C GLU A 52 5.58 3.22 -8.55
N ARG A 53 5.38 3.67 -9.79
CA ARG A 53 6.45 4.23 -10.61
C ARG A 53 6.25 5.70 -10.93
N ALA A 54 5.36 6.36 -10.23
CA ALA A 54 5.07 7.76 -10.48
C ALA A 54 6.24 8.64 -10.04
N SER A 55 6.46 9.72 -10.79
CA SER A 55 7.47 10.71 -10.44
C SER A 55 6.95 11.63 -9.34
N ASP A 56 7.86 12.35 -8.69
CA ASP A 56 7.48 13.34 -7.68
C ASP A 56 6.54 14.39 -8.27
N ALA A 57 6.81 14.82 -9.50
CA ALA A 57 5.98 15.82 -10.17
C ALA A 57 4.57 15.30 -10.41
N GLU A 58 4.45 14.03 -10.80
CA GLU A 58 3.14 13.41 -11.02
C GLU A 58 2.38 13.25 -9.70
N LEU A 59 3.07 12.80 -8.67
CA LEU A 59 2.44 12.60 -7.36
C LEU A 59 1.98 13.91 -6.74
N ALA A 60 2.65 15.02 -7.05
CA ALA A 60 2.29 16.33 -6.54
C ALA A 60 0.95 16.83 -7.06
N GLN A 61 0.43 16.23 -8.13
CA GLN A 61 -0.82 16.64 -8.75
C GLN A 61 -2.04 15.92 -8.19
N VAL A 62 -1.99 15.51 -6.96
CA VAL A 62 -3.11 14.85 -6.30
C VAL A 62 -4.30 15.81 -6.17
N GLU A 63 -5.51 15.31 -6.48
CA GLU A 63 -6.76 16.06 -6.40
C GLU A 63 -7.76 15.31 -5.56
N ILE A 64 -8.71 16.04 -4.99
CA ILE A 64 -9.79 15.45 -4.21
C ILE A 64 -11.01 15.29 -5.12
N LEU A 65 -11.61 14.12 -5.10
CA LEU A 65 -12.81 13.80 -5.87
C LEU A 65 -13.99 13.50 -4.95
N GLY A 66 -15.19 13.70 -5.50
CA GLY A 66 -16.40 13.17 -4.91
C GLY A 66 -16.64 13.60 -3.48
N LEU A 67 -16.68 14.87 -3.19
CA LEU A 67 -16.97 15.41 -1.88
C LEU A 67 -15.97 14.91 -0.81
N GLY A 68 -14.76 14.53 -1.24
CA GLY A 68 -13.72 14.11 -0.32
C GLY A 68 -13.64 12.63 -0.09
N LEU A 69 -14.37 11.81 -0.83
CA LEU A 69 -14.30 10.36 -0.69
C LEU A 69 -13.22 9.72 -1.57
N GLY A 70 -12.62 10.49 -2.48
CA GLY A 70 -11.60 9.94 -3.37
C GLY A 70 -10.43 10.88 -3.56
N LEU A 71 -9.29 10.30 -3.90
CA LEU A 71 -8.11 11.00 -4.38
C LEU A 71 -7.88 10.60 -5.83
N HIS A 72 -7.46 11.57 -6.65
CA HIS A 72 -7.33 11.36 -8.09
C HIS A 72 -6.01 11.96 -8.60
N TRP A 73 -5.38 11.24 -9.50
CA TRP A 73 -4.19 11.70 -10.23
C TRP A 73 -4.54 11.61 -11.72
N GLU A 74 -4.83 12.74 -12.32
CA GLU A 74 -5.34 12.81 -13.69
C GLU A 74 -4.37 12.21 -14.70
N ARG A 75 -3.10 12.57 -14.61
CA ARG A 75 -2.11 12.12 -15.59
C ARG A 75 -1.81 10.63 -15.50
N LEU A 76 -2.03 10.05 -14.33
CA LEU A 76 -1.79 8.63 -14.09
C LEU A 76 -3.06 7.81 -14.22
N ASP A 77 -4.20 8.48 -14.35
CA ASP A 77 -5.53 7.85 -14.38
C ASP A 77 -5.72 6.91 -13.18
N VAL A 78 -5.42 7.42 -12.00
CA VAL A 78 -5.51 6.66 -10.76
C VAL A 78 -6.53 7.31 -9.84
N ASP A 79 -7.42 6.49 -9.31
CA ASP A 79 -8.41 6.88 -8.31
C ASP A 79 -8.24 5.99 -7.09
N LEU A 80 -8.18 6.61 -5.91
CA LEU A 80 -8.10 5.87 -4.65
C LEU A 80 -9.23 6.31 -3.74
N SER A 81 -9.80 5.35 -3.02
CA SER A 81 -10.87 5.62 -2.06
C SER A 81 -10.26 6.03 -0.72
N VAL A 82 -10.67 7.17 -0.18
CA VAL A 82 -10.18 7.63 1.13
C VAL A 82 -10.57 6.65 2.24
N PRO A 83 -11.83 6.17 2.32
CA PRO A 83 -12.15 5.17 3.33
C PRO A 83 -11.31 3.89 3.20
N ASP A 84 -11.04 3.43 1.99
CA ASP A 84 -10.22 2.24 1.76
C ASP A 84 -8.78 2.47 2.23
N LEU A 85 -8.20 3.62 1.93
CA LEU A 85 -6.85 3.95 2.38
C LEU A 85 -6.77 3.94 3.91
N LEU A 86 -7.77 4.49 4.57
CA LEU A 86 -7.83 4.52 6.04
C LEU A 86 -7.96 3.10 6.61
N ALA A 87 -8.58 2.19 5.87
CA ALA A 87 -8.69 0.80 6.27
C ALA A 87 -7.45 -0.03 5.90
N GLY A 88 -6.43 0.61 5.32
CA GLY A 88 -5.21 -0.08 4.93
C GLY A 88 -5.26 -0.73 3.55
N MET A 89 -6.25 -0.36 2.74
CA MET A 89 -6.41 -0.92 1.39
C MET A 89 -5.84 0.05 0.37
N PHE A 90 -4.68 -0.30 -0.20
CA PHE A 90 -3.97 0.56 -1.15
C PHE A 90 -4.18 0.15 -2.61
N GLY A 91 -5.16 -0.68 -2.86
CA GLY A 91 -5.49 -1.16 -4.19
C GLY A 91 -6.49 -2.29 -4.12
N THR A 92 -6.60 -3.05 -5.22
CA THR A 92 -7.49 -4.20 -5.25
C THR A 92 -6.99 -5.30 -4.30
N LYS A 93 -7.87 -6.25 -3.99
CA LYS A 93 -7.49 -7.38 -3.16
C LYS A 93 -6.31 -8.15 -3.79
N ALA A 94 -6.34 -8.33 -5.11
CA ALA A 94 -5.26 -9.01 -5.81
C ALA A 94 -3.94 -8.26 -5.67
N TYR A 95 -3.97 -6.93 -5.79
CA TYR A 95 -2.79 -6.10 -5.60
C TYR A 95 -2.26 -6.24 -4.17
N MET A 96 -3.14 -6.16 -3.17
CA MET A 96 -2.76 -6.27 -1.77
C MET A 96 -2.16 -7.64 -1.47
N ASP A 97 -2.73 -8.69 -2.02
CA ASP A 97 -2.23 -10.04 -1.84
C ASP A 97 -0.82 -10.19 -2.45
N ARG A 98 -0.59 -9.63 -3.64
CA ARG A 98 0.73 -9.66 -4.27
C ARG A 98 1.76 -8.90 -3.44
N GLN A 99 1.40 -7.74 -2.91
CA GLN A 99 2.31 -6.95 -2.08
C GLN A 99 2.68 -7.70 -0.80
N ARG A 100 1.70 -8.34 -0.18
CA ARG A 100 1.94 -9.13 1.03
C ARG A 100 2.85 -10.32 0.73
N ALA A 101 2.60 -11.00 -0.38
CA ALA A 101 3.42 -12.15 -0.78
C ALA A 101 4.86 -11.72 -1.08
N ALA A 102 5.04 -10.58 -1.75
CA ALA A 102 6.37 -10.08 -2.05
C ALA A 102 7.15 -9.74 -0.77
N ARG A 103 6.49 -9.10 0.18
CA ARG A 103 7.12 -8.77 1.47
C ARG A 103 7.46 -10.02 2.27
N ALA A 104 6.55 -10.99 2.30
CA ALA A 104 6.79 -12.25 2.99
C ALA A 104 7.93 -13.03 2.34
N GLY A 105 7.97 -13.07 1.00
CA GLY A 105 9.03 -13.72 0.25
C GLY A 105 10.41 -13.11 0.52
N ALA A 106 10.47 -11.79 0.51
CA ALA A 106 11.72 -11.08 0.79
C ALA A 106 12.22 -11.37 2.22
N THR A 107 11.31 -11.33 3.19
CA THR A 107 11.64 -11.62 4.59
C THR A 107 12.13 -13.07 4.75
N THR A 108 11.43 -14.02 4.13
CA THR A 108 11.78 -15.42 4.18
C THR A 108 13.15 -15.67 3.56
N SER A 109 13.43 -15.06 2.41
CA SER A 109 14.73 -15.20 1.74
C SER A 109 15.85 -14.68 2.59
N THR A 110 15.67 -13.54 3.25
CA THR A 110 16.67 -12.97 4.15
C THR A 110 16.92 -13.89 5.33
N ALA A 111 15.87 -14.42 5.92
CA ALA A 111 15.99 -15.33 7.06
C ALA A 111 16.69 -16.63 6.65
N LYS A 112 16.38 -17.17 5.48
CA LYS A 112 17.03 -18.37 4.96
C LYS A 112 18.52 -18.13 4.73
N ALA A 113 18.88 -17.01 4.16
CA ALA A 113 20.28 -16.68 3.92
C ALA A 113 21.07 -16.55 5.23
N ALA A 114 20.49 -15.91 6.22
CA ALA A 114 21.10 -15.79 7.54
C ALA A 114 21.29 -17.15 8.21
N ALA A 115 20.29 -18.01 8.13
CA ALA A 115 20.34 -19.35 8.70
C ALA A 115 21.43 -20.19 8.01
N ALA A 116 21.52 -20.10 6.68
CA ALA A 116 22.53 -20.83 5.93
C ALA A 116 23.95 -20.39 6.31
N ARG A 117 24.18 -19.10 6.51
CA ARG A 117 25.47 -18.58 6.93
C ARG A 117 25.83 -19.07 8.32
N ARG A 118 24.88 -19.07 9.26
CA ARG A 118 25.12 -19.58 10.60
C ARG A 118 25.46 -21.06 10.61
N ASN A 119 24.75 -21.84 9.83
CA ASN A 119 24.99 -23.28 9.73
C ASN A 119 26.35 -23.58 9.11
N GLY A 120 26.73 -22.81 8.09
CA GLY A 120 28.05 -22.93 7.50
C GLY A 120 29.18 -22.62 8.49
N ALA A 121 28.99 -21.58 9.31
CA ALA A 121 29.98 -21.20 10.32
C ALA A 121 30.15 -22.25 11.38
N LYS A 122 29.11 -23.03 11.67
CA LYS A 122 29.22 -24.15 12.64
C LYS A 122 29.90 -25.39 12.06
N GLY A 123 30.25 -25.37 10.79
CA GLY A 123 30.90 -26.47 10.14
C GLY A 123 30.02 -27.67 9.95
N GLY A 124 28.78 -27.42 9.96
CA GLY A 124 27.77 -28.43 9.86
C GLY A 124 27.97 -29.36 8.71
N ARG A 125 28.05 -30.54 8.56
CA ARG A 125 27.95 -31.26 7.68
C ARG A 125 28.40 -31.84 6.79
N PRO A 126 28.77 -32.36 6.81
CA PRO A 126 29.23 -32.41 5.64
C PRO A 126 28.45 -33.15 4.69
N ARG A 127 28.39 -33.27 4.73
CA ARG A 127 27.70 -33.61 4.01
C ARG A 127 27.69 -34.39 3.28
N LYS A 128 27.64 -35.10 3.58
CA LYS A 128 27.31 -35.64 3.16
C LYS A 128 27.42 -35.75 2.32
N ALA A 129 27.66 -36.06 2.34
CA ALA A 129 27.44 -36.00 1.61
C ALA A 129 27.43 -36.16 1.04
N THR A 130 27.57 -36.62 1.11
CA THR A 130 27.19 -36.64 0.55
C THR A 130 27.01 -36.63 0.02
N ALA A 131 27.22 -37.25 -0.03
CA ALA A 131 26.74 -37.11 -0.44
C ALA A 131 26.51 -37.14 -0.71
N ALA A 132 26.77 -37.67 -0.65
CA ALA A 132 26.17 -37.58 -0.80
C ALA A 132 25.69 -37.73 -0.82
N ARG A 133 25.72 -38.04 -0.86
CA ARG A 133 24.94 -38.09 -0.85
C ARG A 133 24.42 -37.85 -1.08
N THR A 134 24.69 -38.10 -1.01
CA THR A 134 23.94 -37.77 -1.12
C THR A 134 23.50 -37.38 -1.15
N GLY A 135 23.76 -37.65 -1.37
CA GLY A 135 23.19 -37.19 -1.23
C GLY A 135 22.93 -36.88 -1.33
#